data_02e77388521d68b38171305dd4e341f8
#
_entry.id   02e77388521d68b38171305dd4e341f8
#
_cell.length_a   1.000
_cell.length_b   1.000
_cell.length_c   1.000
_cell.angle_alpha   90.00
_cell.angle_beta   90.00
_cell.angle_gamma   90.00
#
_symmetry.space_group_name_H-M   'P 1'
#
loop_
_entity.id
_entity.type
_entity.pdbx_description
1 polymer ?
#
loop_
_entity_poly.entity_id
_entity_poly.type
_entity_poly.pdbx_seq_one_letter_code
_entity_poly.pdbx_strand_id
1 'polypeptide(L)'
;MSRPAQLPPDNLHHLDPKWSKIVDFTDRDGISRGVHVLDTGTDPVAELTLVCVHGNPTWSYLWRNFLRQAPINIRVIAIDQLGMGYSERLGSDRVLEQRVDDLTRVVAALEITTPIVSLAHDWGGPISLGWVENEIRSGGHRIAGVVLLNTAVHQPKE
;
A
#
# COMPACT_ATOMS: atom_id res chain seq x y z
N MET A 1 13.03 -20.33 0.23
CA MET A 1 14.06 -19.37 -0.22
C MET A 1 13.39 -18.03 -0.43
N SER A 2 13.95 -16.94 0.07
CA SER A 2 13.48 -15.58 -0.24
C SER A 2 13.78 -15.26 -1.70
N ARG A 3 12.93 -14.45 -2.33
CA ARG A 3 13.13 -13.91 -3.68
C ARG A 3 12.96 -12.41 -3.60
N PRO A 4 13.91 -11.61 -4.14
CA PRO A 4 13.82 -10.15 -4.11
C PRO A 4 12.57 -9.64 -4.84
N ALA A 5 12.18 -8.41 -4.55
CA ALA A 5 11.16 -7.71 -5.30
C ALA A 5 11.58 -7.52 -6.76
N GLN A 6 10.60 -7.48 -7.65
CA GLN A 6 10.85 -7.31 -9.09
C GLN A 6 9.71 -6.50 -9.73
N LEU A 7 9.95 -5.92 -10.88
CA LEU A 7 8.91 -5.27 -11.66
C LEU A 7 8.02 -6.30 -12.36
N PRO A 8 6.71 -6.03 -12.52
CA PRO A 8 5.82 -6.84 -13.34
C PRO A 8 6.17 -6.71 -14.83
N PRO A 9 5.66 -7.62 -15.69
CA PRO A 9 5.75 -7.47 -17.13
C PRO A 9 5.11 -6.18 -17.65
N ASP A 10 5.69 -5.54 -18.65
CA ASP A 10 5.23 -4.27 -19.21
C ASP A 10 3.89 -4.35 -19.97
N ASN A 11 3.42 -5.55 -20.29
CA ASN A 11 2.24 -5.78 -21.13
C ASN A 11 0.97 -6.12 -20.32
N LEU A 12 0.92 -5.78 -19.03
CA LEU A 12 -0.27 -5.99 -18.23
C LEU A 12 -1.39 -5.05 -18.67
N HIS A 13 -2.57 -5.64 -18.94
CA HIS A 13 -3.73 -4.91 -19.43
C HIS A 13 -4.17 -3.79 -18.50
N HIS A 14 -4.31 -2.58 -19.01
CA HIS A 14 -4.72 -1.38 -18.27
C HIS A 14 -3.72 -0.95 -17.15
N LEU A 15 -2.47 -1.35 -17.24
CA LEU A 15 -1.41 -0.88 -16.36
C LEU A 15 -0.35 -0.14 -17.17
N ASP A 16 -0.08 1.12 -16.83
CA ASP A 16 1.05 1.85 -17.39
C ASP A 16 2.34 1.37 -16.69
N PRO A 17 3.32 0.83 -17.40
CA PRO A 17 4.58 0.37 -16.80
C PRO A 17 5.31 1.45 -16.01
N LYS A 18 5.11 2.73 -16.33
CA LYS A 18 5.73 3.87 -15.64
C LYS A 18 5.29 4.00 -14.18
N TRP A 19 4.14 3.44 -13.82
CA TRP A 19 3.66 3.48 -12.45
C TRP A 19 4.38 2.49 -11.54
N SER A 20 5.01 1.45 -12.12
CA SER A 20 5.66 0.38 -11.37
C SER A 20 7.04 0.79 -10.89
N LYS A 21 7.27 0.65 -9.60
CA LYS A 21 8.59 0.88 -8.98
C LYS A 21 8.81 -0.05 -7.79
N ILE A 22 10.07 -0.23 -7.40
CA ILE A 22 10.45 -0.88 -6.17
C ILE A 22 10.78 0.20 -5.14
N VAL A 23 10.23 0.04 -3.95
CA VAL A 23 10.52 0.89 -2.80
C VAL A 23 11.19 0.04 -1.74
N ASP A 24 12.37 0.46 -1.30
CA ASP A 24 13.09 -0.19 -0.22
C ASP A 24 12.73 0.45 1.12
N PHE A 25 12.58 -0.37 2.15
CA PHE A 25 12.36 0.07 3.51
C PHE A 25 13.06 -0.87 4.50
N THR A 26 13.29 -0.41 5.72
CA THR A 26 13.84 -1.25 6.79
C THR A 26 12.70 -1.77 7.65
N ASP A 27 12.57 -3.11 7.75
CA ASP A 27 11.51 -3.72 8.57
C ASP A 27 11.82 -3.58 10.09
N ARG A 28 10.90 -4.04 10.94
CA ARG A 28 11.03 -3.96 12.41
C ARG A 28 12.26 -4.68 12.96
N ASP A 29 12.79 -5.64 12.22
CA ASP A 29 13.95 -6.45 12.60
C ASP A 29 15.26 -5.86 12.06
N GLY A 30 15.21 -4.66 11.46
CA GLY A 30 16.37 -3.96 10.90
C GLY A 30 16.81 -4.51 9.54
N ILE A 31 15.98 -5.29 8.86
CA ILE A 31 16.31 -5.91 7.57
C ILE A 31 15.76 -5.03 6.44
N SER A 32 16.61 -4.74 5.44
CA SER A 32 16.15 -4.07 4.22
C SER A 32 15.25 -4.98 3.41
N ARG A 33 14.07 -4.46 3.02
CA ARG A 33 13.02 -5.15 2.25
C ARG A 33 12.63 -4.34 1.04
N GLY A 34 12.38 -5.03 -0.06
CA GLY A 34 11.86 -4.41 -1.28
C GLY A 34 10.36 -4.69 -1.45
N VAL A 35 9.57 -3.66 -1.71
CA VAL A 35 8.16 -3.79 -2.11
C VAL A 35 7.92 -3.19 -3.47
N HIS A 36 7.09 -3.87 -4.26
CA HIS A 36 6.58 -3.32 -5.50
C HIS A 36 5.42 -2.38 -5.20
N VAL A 37 5.41 -1.24 -5.87
CA VAL A 37 4.40 -0.20 -5.73
C VAL A 37 3.98 0.29 -7.11
N LEU A 38 2.69 0.45 -7.31
CA LEU A 38 2.12 1.21 -8.42
C LEU A 38 1.86 2.64 -7.92
N ASP A 39 2.39 3.64 -8.60
CA ASP A 39 2.31 5.04 -8.17
C ASP A 39 2.14 5.94 -9.39
N THR A 40 1.05 6.68 -9.45
CA THR A 40 0.80 7.62 -10.56
C THR A 40 1.75 8.82 -10.59
N GLY A 41 2.58 8.95 -9.54
CA GLY A 41 3.60 9.99 -9.44
C GLY A 41 3.14 11.22 -8.67
N THR A 42 4.13 12.02 -8.31
CA THR A 42 3.93 13.35 -7.74
C THR A 42 3.93 14.35 -8.89
N ASP A 43 2.77 14.61 -9.47
CA ASP A 43 2.59 15.86 -10.19
C ASP A 43 2.49 16.97 -9.13
N PRO A 44 3.10 18.14 -9.33
CA PRO A 44 2.99 19.29 -8.40
C PRO A 44 1.55 19.70 -8.12
N VAL A 45 0.57 19.18 -8.84
CA VAL A 45 -0.87 19.45 -8.73
C VAL A 45 -1.60 18.51 -7.75
N ALA A 46 -0.96 17.45 -7.23
CA ALA A 46 -1.65 16.53 -6.35
C ALA A 46 -2.05 17.20 -5.03
N GLU A 47 -3.35 17.21 -4.72
CA GLU A 47 -3.94 17.76 -3.50
C GLU A 47 -4.28 16.68 -2.48
N LEU A 48 -4.38 15.43 -2.95
CA LEU A 48 -4.76 14.26 -2.17
C LEU A 48 -4.01 13.02 -2.68
N THR A 49 -3.67 12.11 -1.77
CA THR A 49 -3.15 10.80 -2.11
C THR A 49 -4.11 9.69 -1.67
N LEU A 50 -4.46 8.78 -2.59
CA LEU A 50 -5.10 7.52 -2.27
C LEU A 50 -4.01 6.47 -2.01
N VAL A 51 -3.98 5.88 -0.82
CA VAL A 51 -3.16 4.71 -0.50
C VAL A 51 -4.04 3.48 -0.53
N CYS A 52 -3.82 2.62 -1.53
CA CYS A 52 -4.65 1.45 -1.82
C CYS A 52 -3.98 0.19 -1.24
N VAL A 53 -4.70 -0.50 -0.34
CA VAL A 53 -4.24 -1.69 0.37
C VAL A 53 -5.08 -2.90 -0.04
N HIS A 54 -4.47 -3.83 -0.75
CA HIS A 54 -5.13 -5.05 -1.22
C HIS A 54 -5.21 -6.12 -0.12
N GLY A 55 -6.02 -7.14 -0.36
CA GLY A 55 -6.13 -8.31 0.49
C GLY A 55 -5.57 -9.58 -0.15
N ASN A 56 -6.07 -10.72 0.30
CA ASN A 56 -5.64 -12.04 -0.12
C ASN A 56 -6.70 -12.69 -1.04
N PRO A 57 -6.35 -13.34 -2.14
CA PRO A 57 -5.02 -13.59 -2.71
C PRO A 57 -4.67 -12.61 -3.87
N THR A 58 -4.88 -11.32 -3.71
CA THR A 58 -4.67 -10.31 -4.75
C THR A 58 -3.32 -9.58 -4.63
N TRP A 59 -3.13 -8.54 -5.42
CA TRP A 59 -1.99 -7.64 -5.42
C TRP A 59 -2.41 -6.25 -5.97
N SER A 60 -1.52 -5.29 -6.05
CA SER A 60 -1.82 -3.90 -6.42
C SER A 60 -2.55 -3.73 -7.75
N TYR A 61 -2.46 -4.68 -8.67
CA TYR A 61 -3.21 -4.70 -9.94
C TYR A 61 -4.74 -4.65 -9.76
N LEU A 62 -5.25 -5.05 -8.60
CA LEU A 62 -6.66 -4.86 -8.23
C LEU A 62 -7.09 -3.41 -8.46
N TRP A 63 -6.21 -2.47 -8.20
CA TRP A 63 -6.47 -1.04 -8.18
C TRP A 63 -6.22 -0.33 -9.53
N ARG A 64 -5.82 -1.05 -10.59
CA ARG A 64 -5.45 -0.48 -11.89
C ARG A 64 -6.46 0.49 -12.49
N ASN A 65 -7.77 0.27 -12.22
CA ASN A 65 -8.81 1.18 -12.71
C ASN A 65 -8.85 2.50 -11.92
N PHE A 66 -8.51 2.48 -10.64
CA PHE A 66 -8.34 3.69 -9.84
C PHE A 66 -7.13 4.49 -10.33
N LEU A 67 -5.98 3.82 -10.56
CA LEU A 67 -4.80 4.50 -11.10
C LEU A 67 -5.10 5.16 -12.45
N ARG A 68 -5.82 4.47 -13.33
CA ARG A 68 -6.11 4.95 -14.68
C ARG A 68 -7.15 6.06 -14.73
N GLN A 69 -8.11 6.08 -13.81
CA GLN A 69 -9.26 6.99 -13.85
C GLN A 69 -9.19 8.11 -12.81
N ALA A 70 -8.16 8.13 -11.98
CA ALA A 70 -7.98 9.18 -11.00
C ALA A 70 -7.87 10.55 -11.68
N PRO A 71 -8.54 11.58 -11.13
CA PRO A 71 -8.30 12.95 -11.53
C PRO A 71 -6.83 13.35 -11.35
N ILE A 72 -6.35 14.30 -12.14
CA ILE A 72 -4.92 14.71 -12.13
C ILE A 72 -4.46 15.27 -10.77
N ASN A 73 -5.36 15.81 -9.98
CA ASN A 73 -5.08 16.30 -8.63
C ASN A 73 -5.13 15.21 -7.54
N ILE A 74 -5.26 13.93 -7.91
CA ILE A 74 -5.24 12.81 -6.98
C ILE A 74 -4.10 11.85 -7.37
N ARG A 75 -3.10 11.74 -6.49
CA ARG A 75 -2.08 10.68 -6.60
C ARG A 75 -2.66 9.37 -6.10
N VAL A 76 -2.47 8.29 -6.84
CA VAL A 76 -2.88 6.94 -6.42
C VAL A 76 -1.64 6.08 -6.23
N ILE A 77 -1.53 5.49 -5.06
CA ILE A 77 -0.46 4.57 -4.69
C ILE A 77 -1.10 3.23 -4.31
N ALA A 78 -0.70 2.15 -4.95
CA ALA A 78 -1.14 0.80 -4.62
C ALA A 78 0.09 -0.07 -4.32
N ILE A 79 0.12 -0.65 -3.12
CA ILE A 79 1.30 -1.34 -2.57
C ILE A 79 1.06 -2.84 -2.62
N ASP A 80 2.02 -3.61 -3.14
CA ASP A 80 2.06 -5.06 -2.97
C ASP A 80 2.63 -5.39 -1.58
N GLN A 81 1.86 -6.09 -0.76
CA GLN A 81 2.32 -6.52 0.55
C GLN A 81 3.49 -7.52 0.41
N LEU A 82 4.42 -7.53 1.38
CA LEU A 82 5.48 -8.53 1.42
C LEU A 82 4.92 -9.96 1.32
N GLY A 83 5.54 -10.78 0.49
CA GLY A 83 5.08 -12.12 0.18
C GLY A 83 4.00 -12.20 -0.90
N MET A 84 3.50 -11.08 -1.42
CA MET A 84 2.44 -11.02 -2.44
C MET A 84 2.88 -10.21 -3.68
N GLY A 85 2.13 -10.33 -4.76
CA GLY A 85 2.39 -9.62 -6.01
C GLY A 85 3.84 -9.75 -6.47
N TYR A 86 4.48 -8.63 -6.72
CA TYR A 86 5.87 -8.52 -7.15
C TYR A 86 6.82 -8.04 -6.04
N SER A 87 6.31 -7.87 -4.81
CA SER A 87 7.13 -7.61 -3.63
C SER A 87 8.01 -8.81 -3.25
N GLU A 88 9.01 -8.55 -2.42
CA GLU A 88 9.92 -9.58 -1.90
C GLU A 88 9.14 -10.76 -1.32
N ARG A 89 9.56 -11.98 -1.72
CA ARG A 89 9.03 -13.23 -1.16
C ARG A 89 9.86 -13.63 0.05
N LEU A 90 9.20 -13.70 1.18
CA LEU A 90 9.83 -14.09 2.44
C LEU A 90 9.84 -15.61 2.58
N GLY A 91 10.73 -16.12 3.43
CA GLY A 91 10.76 -17.54 3.80
C GLY A 91 9.69 -17.95 4.82
N SER A 92 8.94 -16.99 5.37
CA SER A 92 7.87 -17.18 6.36
C SER A 92 6.72 -16.21 6.08
N ASP A 93 5.53 -16.57 6.54
CA ASP A 93 4.36 -15.70 6.46
C ASP A 93 4.46 -14.55 7.47
N ARG A 94 3.89 -13.40 7.08
CA ARG A 94 3.70 -12.24 7.95
C ARG A 94 2.36 -12.34 8.68
N VAL A 95 2.38 -12.19 10.00
CA VAL A 95 1.15 -12.01 10.79
C VAL A 95 0.60 -10.60 10.63
N LEU A 96 -0.65 -10.37 11.04
CA LEU A 96 -1.34 -9.09 10.84
C LEU A 96 -0.54 -7.89 11.39
N GLU A 97 -0.04 -8.00 12.61
CA GLU A 97 0.75 -6.94 13.26
C GLU A 97 2.01 -6.57 12.46
N GLN A 98 2.70 -7.56 11.89
CA GLN A 98 3.87 -7.32 11.05
C GLN A 98 3.47 -6.63 9.74
N ARG A 99 2.32 -6.98 9.15
CA ARG A 99 1.81 -6.32 7.92
C ARG A 99 1.44 -4.86 8.17
N VAL A 100 0.88 -4.55 9.34
CA VAL A 100 0.61 -3.17 9.76
C VAL A 100 1.91 -2.38 9.90
N ASP A 101 2.92 -2.95 10.54
CA ASP A 101 4.22 -2.31 10.70
C ASP A 101 4.94 -2.13 9.34
N ASP A 102 4.92 -3.16 8.48
CA ASP A 102 5.47 -3.08 7.13
C ASP A 102 4.80 -1.95 6.33
N LEU A 103 3.45 -1.86 6.35
CA LEU A 103 2.71 -0.80 5.66
C LEU A 103 3.08 0.60 6.19
N THR A 104 3.16 0.75 7.52
CA THR A 104 3.56 2.01 8.16
C THR A 104 4.92 2.48 7.64
N ARG A 105 5.90 1.58 7.58
CA ARG A 105 7.26 1.88 7.12
C ARG A 105 7.35 2.14 5.62
N VAL A 106 6.63 1.39 4.82
CA VAL A 106 6.55 1.60 3.37
C VAL A 106 5.95 2.98 3.06
N VAL A 107 4.85 3.34 3.73
CA VAL A 107 4.22 4.65 3.52
C VAL A 107 5.14 5.78 3.94
N ALA A 108 5.87 5.63 5.03
CA ALA A 108 6.88 6.60 5.46
C ALA A 108 8.00 6.77 4.40
N ALA A 109 8.43 5.67 3.75
CA ALA A 109 9.44 5.71 2.70
C ALA A 109 8.95 6.34 1.37
N LEU A 110 7.63 6.53 1.21
CA LEU A 110 7.05 7.12 0.00
C LEU A 110 7.01 8.66 0.01
N GLU A 111 7.45 9.29 1.09
CA GLU A 111 7.54 10.76 1.23
C GLU A 111 6.26 11.49 0.79
N ILE A 112 5.10 11.02 1.26
CA ILE A 112 3.79 11.61 0.92
C ILE A 112 3.59 12.89 1.73
N THR A 113 3.40 14.02 1.06
CA THR A 113 3.20 15.33 1.70
C THR A 113 1.74 15.80 1.70
N THR A 114 0.89 15.19 0.88
CA THR A 114 -0.53 15.51 0.78
C THR A 114 -1.34 14.76 1.84
N PRO A 115 -2.57 15.21 2.16
CA PRO A 115 -3.51 14.41 2.94
C PRO A 115 -3.76 13.05 2.29
N ILE A 116 -3.98 12.02 3.11
CA ILE A 116 -4.15 10.64 2.64
C ILE A 116 -5.57 10.15 2.89
N VAL A 117 -6.16 9.53 1.86
CA VAL A 117 -7.30 8.63 2.01
C VAL A 117 -6.81 7.20 1.84
N SER A 118 -7.06 6.36 2.83
CA SER A 118 -6.83 4.93 2.73
C SER A 118 -7.99 4.24 2.02
N LEU A 119 -7.70 3.44 1.00
CA LEU A 119 -8.67 2.62 0.27
C LEU A 119 -8.28 1.16 0.40
N ALA A 120 -9.07 0.37 1.11
CA ALA A 120 -8.70 -0.98 1.49
C ALA A 120 -9.76 -2.03 1.12
N HIS A 121 -9.30 -3.21 0.75
CA HIS A 121 -10.16 -4.34 0.40
C HIS A 121 -9.69 -5.62 1.10
N ASP A 122 -10.65 -6.46 1.57
CA ASP A 122 -10.41 -7.76 2.20
C ASP A 122 -9.43 -7.64 3.39
N TRP A 123 -8.36 -8.42 3.48
CA TRP A 123 -7.30 -8.32 4.50
C TRP A 123 -6.60 -6.95 4.54
N GLY A 124 -6.67 -6.19 3.46
CA GLY A 124 -6.21 -4.82 3.44
C GLY A 124 -6.93 -3.91 4.45
N GLY A 125 -8.19 -4.22 4.80
CA GLY A 125 -8.96 -3.46 5.78
C GLY A 125 -8.34 -3.42 7.17
N PRO A 126 -8.18 -4.55 7.86
CA PRO A 126 -7.51 -4.60 9.17
C PRO A 126 -6.09 -4.03 9.15
N ILE A 127 -5.32 -4.30 8.07
CA ILE A 127 -3.96 -3.78 7.90
C ILE A 127 -3.98 -2.25 7.81
N SER A 128 -4.87 -1.72 6.98
CA SER A 128 -5.04 -0.28 6.79
C SER A 128 -5.49 0.43 8.07
N LEU A 129 -6.45 -0.14 8.80
CA LEU A 129 -6.93 0.45 10.06
C LEU A 129 -5.83 0.50 11.11
N GLY A 130 -5.02 -0.55 11.25
CA GLY A 130 -3.87 -0.54 12.16
C GLY A 130 -2.82 0.51 11.76
N TRP A 131 -2.53 0.65 10.47
CA TRP A 131 -1.66 1.72 9.99
C TRP A 131 -2.23 3.11 10.27
N VAL A 132 -3.50 3.36 9.96
CA VAL A 132 -4.17 4.64 10.23
C VAL A 132 -4.14 4.99 11.71
N GLU A 133 -4.36 4.01 12.59
CA GLU A 133 -4.24 4.20 14.04
C GLU A 133 -2.82 4.65 14.43
N ASN A 134 -1.78 4.01 13.86
CA ASN A 134 -0.39 4.39 14.11
C ASN A 134 -0.11 5.83 13.65
N GLU A 135 -0.58 6.23 12.46
CA GLU A 135 -0.42 7.59 11.94
C GLU A 135 -1.09 8.64 12.84
N ILE A 136 -2.31 8.37 13.30
CA ILE A 136 -3.03 9.28 14.21
C ILE A 136 -2.30 9.41 15.54
N ARG A 137 -1.84 8.30 16.11
CA ARG A 137 -1.14 8.29 17.41
C ARG A 137 0.23 8.96 17.37
N SER A 138 0.97 8.78 16.29
CA SER A 138 2.31 9.36 16.13
C SER A 138 2.30 10.83 15.67
N GLY A 139 1.15 11.36 15.24
CA GLY A 139 1.07 12.67 14.58
C GLY A 139 1.78 12.67 13.22
N GLY A 140 1.78 11.51 12.54
CA GLY A 140 2.40 11.31 11.23
C GLY A 140 1.62 11.96 10.08
N HIS A 141 1.33 11.18 9.03
CA HIS A 141 0.60 11.71 7.88
C HIS A 141 -0.82 12.16 8.24
N ARG A 142 -1.29 13.22 7.56
CA ARG A 142 -2.66 13.67 7.69
C ARG A 142 -3.63 12.69 7.01
N ILE A 143 -4.33 11.90 7.81
CA ILE A 143 -5.38 11.01 7.32
C ILE A 143 -6.67 11.81 7.12
N ALA A 144 -7.12 11.92 5.87
CA ALA A 144 -8.34 12.61 5.48
C ALA A 144 -9.58 11.69 5.48
N GLY A 145 -9.39 10.38 5.38
CA GLY A 145 -10.48 9.42 5.39
C GLY A 145 -10.03 7.98 5.18
N VAL A 146 -10.98 7.06 5.38
CA VAL A 146 -10.79 5.62 5.14
C VAL A 146 -11.99 5.11 4.36
N VAL A 147 -11.73 4.35 3.30
CA VAL A 147 -12.74 3.65 2.49
C VAL A 147 -12.48 2.16 2.59
N LEU A 148 -13.45 1.41 3.06
CA LEU A 148 -13.37 -0.03 3.27
C LEU A 148 -14.32 -0.76 2.32
N LEU A 149 -13.77 -1.71 1.56
CA LEU A 149 -14.49 -2.48 0.56
C LEU A 149 -14.42 -3.98 0.91
N ASN A 150 -15.57 -4.62 1.11
CA ASN A 150 -15.66 -6.06 1.34
C ASN A 150 -14.64 -6.59 2.34
N THR A 151 -14.57 -5.97 3.51
CA THR A 151 -13.59 -6.28 4.56
C THR A 151 -14.26 -6.45 5.92
N ALA A 152 -13.61 -7.21 6.80
CA ALA A 152 -14.03 -7.33 8.18
C ALA A 152 -13.56 -6.12 9.00
N VAL A 153 -14.50 -5.52 9.74
CA VAL A 153 -14.21 -4.53 10.78
C VAL A 153 -14.46 -5.23 12.12
N HIS A 154 -13.51 -5.14 13.04
CA HIS A 154 -13.73 -5.68 14.38
C HIS A 154 -14.87 -4.92 15.06
N GLN A 155 -15.95 -5.62 15.35
CA GLN A 155 -17.00 -5.06 16.20
C GLN A 155 -16.61 -5.29 17.67
N PRO A 156 -16.63 -4.26 18.51
CA PRO A 156 -16.48 -4.45 19.96
C PRO A 156 -17.52 -5.48 20.42
N LYS A 157 -17.11 -6.44 21.22
CA LYS A 157 -18.08 -7.29 21.91
C LYS A 157 -18.81 -6.40 22.91
N GLU A 158 -20.13 -6.35 22.84
CA GLU A 158 -20.99 -5.76 23.87
C GLU A 158 -20.76 -6.42 25.22
#